data_85e9a19eab9bfe87ccfea9b0e49ffc32
#
_entry.id   85e9a19eab9bfe87ccfea9b0e49ffc32
#
_cell.length_a   1.000
_cell.length_b   1.000
_cell.length_c   1.000
_cell.angle_alpha   90.00
_cell.angle_beta   90.00
_cell.angle_gamma   90.00
#
_symmetry.space_group_name_H-M   'P 1'
#
loop_
_entity.id
_entity.type
_entity.pdbx_description
1 polymer ?
#
loop_
_entity_poly.entity_id
_entity_poly.type
_entity_poly.pdbx_seq_one_letter_code
_entity_poly.pdbx_strand_id
1 'polypeptide(L)'
;MYFDVMPKTNRKDLFGFDALCDEVEKAIDTNRMVVIKGLRRTGKTSLMNVAYNEIKHQKLFVDAREIEKGRNATYEHFGKAFYEFIRENNAYEKAKSYLEGLEVYVKLSFKEKKALAELAKRIDSMMEDRGQYFCLFIDEAQLLKPYGFDDFLAFVYDRLKRIKIVIAGSEIGILDQFIGSEAKGALYGRPKKEINLRRFKHEESIAFLQNGFKQLKMEISENEIEKTVGTLDGVAGWLTFYGFYRKELSSEKALSKTLEESSKIVALEIKGFLGARPSATGRYKLLLQGLSQSPLSWNEIKNFIIAKSGEPIPDSRLSNLLNQLTEYAFIEEKEGKYMLGDPIIKEALSRI
;
A
#
# COMPACT_ATOMS: atom_id res chain seq x y z
N MET A 1 -16.33 -13.68 -0.60
CA MET A 1 -17.22 -13.13 0.46
C MET A 1 -16.68 -11.81 0.99
N TYR A 2 -17.54 -10.83 1.29
CA TYR A 2 -17.09 -9.50 1.73
C TYR A 2 -16.35 -9.51 3.07
N PHE A 3 -16.80 -10.31 4.03
CA PHE A 3 -16.21 -10.41 5.37
C PHE A 3 -15.11 -11.48 5.50
N ASP A 4 -14.45 -11.82 4.41
CA ASP A 4 -13.22 -12.58 4.46
C ASP A 4 -12.05 -11.61 4.74
N VAL A 5 -11.20 -11.94 5.70
CA VAL A 5 -10.07 -11.10 6.12
C VAL A 5 -8.86 -11.19 5.17
N MET A 6 -8.83 -12.22 4.32
CA MET A 6 -7.81 -12.34 3.29
C MET A 6 -8.02 -11.32 2.16
N PRO A 7 -6.95 -10.79 1.55
CA PRO A 7 -7.07 -9.94 0.37
C PRO A 7 -7.88 -10.62 -0.74
N LYS A 8 -8.80 -9.88 -1.35
CA LYS A 8 -9.66 -10.41 -2.40
C LYS A 8 -8.87 -10.67 -3.67
N THR A 9 -9.26 -11.72 -4.38
CA THR A 9 -8.67 -12.11 -5.67
C THR A 9 -9.69 -12.12 -6.81
N ASN A 10 -10.97 -11.95 -6.49
CA ASN A 10 -12.05 -11.90 -7.45
C ASN A 10 -12.85 -10.60 -7.28
N ARG A 11 -13.20 -9.96 -8.39
CA ARG A 11 -13.97 -8.72 -8.44
C ARG A 11 -15.30 -8.81 -7.67
N LYS A 12 -16.05 -9.90 -7.79
CA LYS A 12 -17.32 -10.14 -7.09
C LYS A 12 -17.23 -10.10 -5.56
N ASP A 13 -16.04 -10.30 -5.02
CA ASP A 13 -15.78 -10.27 -3.58
C ASP A 13 -15.27 -8.89 -3.11
N LEU A 14 -15.08 -7.95 -4.04
CA LEU A 14 -14.56 -6.61 -3.80
C LEU A 14 -15.70 -5.58 -3.95
N PHE A 15 -16.34 -5.25 -2.84
CA PHE A 15 -17.52 -4.38 -2.82
C PHE A 15 -17.21 -2.96 -3.29
N GLY A 16 -18.00 -2.46 -4.25
CA GLY A 16 -17.95 -1.06 -4.70
C GLY A 16 -16.73 -0.67 -5.53
N PHE A 17 -15.94 -1.65 -5.99
CA PHE A 17 -14.71 -1.40 -6.74
C PHE A 17 -14.82 -1.68 -8.25
N ASP A 18 -16.02 -1.98 -8.76
CA ASP A 18 -16.17 -2.32 -10.18
C ASP A 18 -15.58 -1.25 -11.11
N ALA A 19 -15.96 0.01 -10.90
CA ALA A 19 -15.43 1.14 -11.68
C ALA A 19 -13.91 1.32 -11.51
N LEU A 20 -13.38 1.07 -10.30
CA LEU A 20 -11.93 1.13 -10.06
C LEU A 20 -11.17 -0.02 -10.73
N CYS A 21 -11.74 -1.23 -10.75
CA CYS A 21 -11.17 -2.36 -11.49
C CYS A 21 -11.08 -2.05 -12.98
N ASP A 22 -12.16 -1.53 -13.58
CA ASP A 22 -12.18 -1.11 -14.99
C ASP A 22 -11.18 0.02 -15.27
N GLU A 23 -11.06 0.98 -14.34
CA GLU A 23 -10.08 2.06 -14.45
C GLU A 23 -8.65 1.53 -14.40
N VAL A 24 -8.33 0.60 -13.49
CA VAL A 24 -6.99 -0.02 -13.38
C VAL A 24 -6.67 -0.81 -14.64
N GLU A 25 -7.58 -1.66 -15.12
CA GLU A 25 -7.38 -2.45 -16.33
C GLU A 25 -7.08 -1.54 -17.54
N LYS A 26 -7.94 -0.55 -17.78
CA LYS A 26 -7.73 0.45 -18.83
C LYS A 26 -6.42 1.22 -18.65
N ALA A 27 -6.08 1.59 -17.42
CA ALA A 27 -4.85 2.30 -17.12
C ALA A 27 -3.62 1.46 -17.44
N ILE A 28 -3.63 0.15 -17.13
CA ILE A 28 -2.56 -0.78 -17.47
C ILE A 28 -2.41 -0.90 -18.99
N ASP A 29 -3.50 -0.95 -19.74
CA ASP A 29 -3.43 -1.04 -21.21
C ASP A 29 -2.84 0.23 -21.83
N THR A 30 -3.17 1.40 -21.32
CA THR A 30 -2.86 2.69 -21.96
C THR A 30 -1.61 3.39 -21.42
N ASN A 31 -1.14 3.03 -20.23
CA ASN A 31 0.01 3.69 -19.59
C ASN A 31 1.18 2.73 -19.38
N ARG A 32 2.38 3.30 -19.27
CA ARG A 32 3.60 2.57 -18.93
C ARG A 32 3.75 2.33 -17.42
N MET A 33 3.17 3.22 -16.63
CA MET A 33 3.19 3.14 -15.18
C MET A 33 1.82 3.47 -14.60
N VAL A 34 1.34 2.62 -13.72
CA VAL A 34 0.13 2.82 -12.91
C VAL A 34 0.52 2.80 -11.44
N VAL A 35 0.02 3.77 -10.68
CA VAL A 35 0.28 3.91 -9.25
C VAL A 35 -1.04 3.87 -8.50
N ILE A 36 -1.19 2.92 -7.61
CA ILE A 36 -2.38 2.74 -6.76
C ILE A 36 -2.05 3.24 -5.36
N LYS A 37 -2.63 4.38 -4.99
CA LYS A 37 -2.42 5.04 -3.70
C LYS A 37 -3.63 4.89 -2.79
N GLY A 38 -3.42 4.96 -1.51
CA GLY A 38 -4.50 5.01 -0.51
C GLY A 38 -3.98 4.65 0.88
N LEU A 39 -4.71 5.05 1.91
CA LEU A 39 -4.38 4.71 3.28
C LEU A 39 -4.33 3.18 3.49
N ARG A 40 -3.74 2.76 4.60
CA ARG A 40 -3.77 1.35 4.98
C ARG A 40 -5.21 0.85 5.06
N ARG A 41 -5.44 -0.42 4.70
CA ARG A 41 -6.73 -1.12 4.83
C ARG A 41 -7.88 -0.57 3.97
N THR A 42 -7.55 0.23 2.94
CA THR A 42 -8.55 0.72 1.97
C THR A 42 -8.82 -0.25 0.81
N GLY A 43 -8.12 -1.39 0.75
CA GLY A 43 -8.35 -2.42 -0.27
C GLY A 43 -7.36 -2.44 -1.43
N LYS A 44 -6.22 -1.73 -1.36
CA LYS A 44 -5.20 -1.68 -2.44
C LYS A 44 -4.70 -3.04 -2.89
N THR A 45 -4.24 -3.88 -1.97
CA THR A 45 -3.76 -5.24 -2.26
C THR A 45 -4.85 -6.07 -2.94
N SER A 46 -6.12 -5.95 -2.49
CA SER A 46 -7.24 -6.63 -3.12
C SER A 46 -7.48 -6.14 -4.55
N LEU A 47 -7.45 -4.82 -4.78
CA LEU A 47 -7.58 -4.25 -6.12
C LEU A 47 -6.44 -4.70 -7.04
N MET A 48 -5.20 -4.72 -6.54
CA MET A 48 -4.05 -5.23 -7.30
C MET A 48 -4.18 -6.71 -7.65
N ASN A 49 -4.63 -7.55 -6.70
CA ASN A 49 -4.85 -8.97 -6.94
C ASN A 49 -5.93 -9.22 -8.00
N VAL A 50 -7.04 -8.46 -7.94
CA VAL A 50 -8.10 -8.55 -8.96
C VAL A 50 -7.56 -8.11 -10.31
N ALA A 51 -6.90 -6.96 -10.40
CA ALA A 51 -6.29 -6.49 -11.64
C ALA A 51 -5.25 -7.49 -12.18
N TYR A 52 -4.40 -8.03 -11.31
CA TYR A 52 -3.45 -9.07 -11.68
C TYR A 52 -4.13 -10.29 -12.29
N ASN A 53 -5.24 -10.75 -11.71
CA ASN A 53 -5.95 -11.93 -12.22
C ASN A 53 -6.67 -11.66 -13.54
N GLU A 54 -7.23 -10.47 -13.75
CA GLU A 54 -8.08 -10.14 -14.90
C GLU A 54 -7.31 -9.74 -16.16
N ILE A 55 -6.13 -9.10 -16.03
CA ILE A 55 -5.34 -8.70 -17.21
C ILE A 55 -4.83 -9.92 -17.99
N LYS A 56 -4.83 -9.78 -19.32
CA LYS A 56 -4.40 -10.85 -20.27
C LYS A 56 -2.90 -10.84 -20.57
N HIS A 57 -2.19 -9.81 -20.11
CA HIS A 57 -0.74 -9.69 -20.32
C HIS A 57 0.06 -10.72 -19.50
N GLN A 58 1.27 -10.99 -19.93
CA GLN A 58 2.25 -11.71 -19.11
C GLN A 58 2.55 -10.85 -17.85
N LYS A 59 2.70 -11.48 -16.71
CA LYS A 59 2.70 -10.73 -15.45
C LYS A 59 3.50 -11.40 -14.35
N LEU A 60 4.04 -10.59 -13.46
CA LEU A 60 4.71 -11.00 -12.23
C LEU A 60 4.21 -10.13 -11.09
N PHE A 61 3.93 -10.75 -9.94
CA PHE A 61 3.55 -10.04 -8.72
C PHE A 61 4.63 -10.19 -7.66
N VAL A 62 5.07 -9.08 -7.10
CA VAL A 62 6.04 -9.03 -5.99
C VAL A 62 5.45 -8.23 -4.85
N ASP A 63 5.37 -8.83 -3.67
CA ASP A 63 5.08 -8.13 -2.43
C ASP A 63 6.39 -7.69 -1.78
N ALA A 64 6.63 -6.40 -1.69
CA ALA A 64 7.88 -5.88 -1.14
C ALA A 64 8.09 -6.22 0.35
N ARG A 65 7.03 -6.64 1.06
CA ARG A 65 7.11 -7.13 2.45
C ARG A 65 7.82 -8.49 2.59
N GLU A 66 7.84 -9.29 1.54
CA GLU A 66 8.50 -10.60 1.51
C GLU A 66 10.02 -10.48 1.29
N ILE A 67 10.49 -9.31 0.91
CA ILE A 67 11.90 -9.08 0.60
C ILE A 67 12.68 -8.77 1.89
N GLU A 68 13.76 -9.50 2.11
CA GLU A 68 14.70 -9.19 3.19
C GLU A 68 15.26 -7.77 3.05
N LYS A 69 15.46 -7.10 4.18
CA LYS A 69 15.97 -5.72 4.19
C LYS A 69 17.40 -5.68 3.64
N GLY A 70 17.60 -4.84 2.64
CA GLY A 70 18.93 -4.60 2.05
C GLY A 70 18.88 -4.51 0.54
N ARG A 71 19.81 -3.71 0.00
CA ARG A 71 19.90 -3.50 -1.45
C ARG A 71 20.16 -4.81 -2.20
N ASN A 72 21.13 -5.59 -1.74
CA ASN A 72 21.49 -6.85 -2.38
C ASN A 72 20.35 -7.85 -2.36
N ALA A 73 19.63 -7.97 -1.23
CA ALA A 73 18.49 -8.86 -1.09
C ALA A 73 17.35 -8.44 -2.03
N THR A 74 17.10 -7.12 -2.18
CA THR A 74 16.12 -6.59 -3.12
C THR A 74 16.44 -7.01 -4.56
N TYR A 75 17.66 -6.74 -5.03
CA TYR A 75 18.07 -7.08 -6.39
C TYR A 75 18.09 -8.59 -6.63
N GLU A 76 18.52 -9.37 -5.65
CA GLU A 76 18.50 -10.84 -5.70
C GLU A 76 17.08 -11.39 -5.82
N HIS A 77 16.12 -10.89 -5.04
CA HIS A 77 14.72 -11.31 -5.09
C HIS A 77 14.11 -11.09 -6.48
N PHE A 78 14.22 -9.86 -7.00
CA PHE A 78 13.73 -9.56 -8.36
C PHE A 78 14.49 -10.33 -9.44
N GLY A 79 15.79 -10.53 -9.27
CA GLY A 79 16.61 -11.30 -10.19
C GLY A 79 16.15 -12.75 -10.30
N LYS A 80 15.90 -13.42 -9.17
CA LYS A 80 15.33 -14.77 -9.12
C LYS A 80 13.95 -14.83 -9.78
N ALA A 81 13.06 -13.91 -9.44
CA ALA A 81 11.70 -13.88 -9.98
C ALA A 81 11.70 -13.69 -11.51
N PHE A 82 12.54 -12.79 -12.04
CA PHE A 82 12.69 -12.57 -13.49
C PHE A 82 13.31 -13.79 -14.20
N TYR A 83 14.30 -14.42 -13.58
CA TYR A 83 14.92 -15.63 -14.11
C TYR A 83 13.91 -16.78 -14.20
N GLU A 84 13.14 -17.01 -13.14
CA GLU A 84 12.10 -18.03 -13.11
C GLU A 84 11.03 -17.76 -14.17
N PHE A 85 10.58 -16.52 -14.31
CA PHE A 85 9.64 -16.13 -15.36
C PHE A 85 10.20 -16.43 -16.76
N ILE A 86 11.45 -16.10 -17.05
CA ILE A 86 12.10 -16.40 -18.33
C ILE A 86 12.16 -17.93 -18.54
N ARG A 87 12.58 -18.69 -17.55
CA ARG A 87 12.69 -20.14 -17.62
C ARG A 87 11.36 -20.82 -17.94
N GLU A 88 10.29 -20.42 -17.27
CA GLU A 88 8.95 -20.99 -17.45
C GLU A 88 8.33 -20.64 -18.80
N ASN A 89 8.66 -19.49 -19.33
CA ASN A 89 8.10 -18.97 -20.58
C ASN A 89 8.95 -19.27 -21.82
N ASN A 90 10.16 -19.82 -21.67
CA ASN A 90 11.00 -20.26 -22.80
C ASN A 90 10.71 -21.73 -23.16
N ALA A 91 9.70 -21.95 -24.00
CA ALA A 91 9.29 -23.29 -24.47
C ALA A 91 10.16 -23.85 -25.62
N TYR A 92 11.35 -23.30 -25.93
CA TYR A 92 12.16 -23.73 -27.07
C TYR A 92 13.62 -24.06 -26.74
N GLU A 93 14.09 -25.22 -27.17
CA GLU A 93 15.43 -25.81 -26.97
C GLU A 93 16.64 -24.93 -27.38
N LYS A 94 16.46 -23.91 -28.22
CA LYS A 94 17.54 -22.94 -28.52
C LYS A 94 17.97 -22.08 -27.33
N ALA A 95 17.17 -22.05 -26.26
CA ALA A 95 17.47 -21.30 -25.06
C ALA A 95 18.35 -22.09 -24.07
N LYS A 96 18.53 -23.38 -24.21
CA LYS A 96 19.20 -24.23 -23.19
C LYS A 96 20.67 -23.84 -23.00
N SER A 97 21.44 -23.70 -24.07
CA SER A 97 22.85 -23.28 -23.98
C SER A 97 23.01 -21.82 -23.51
N TYR A 98 22.04 -20.97 -23.87
CA TYR A 98 22.03 -19.57 -23.41
C TYR A 98 21.58 -19.46 -21.94
N LEU A 99 20.62 -20.29 -21.51
CA LEU A 99 20.18 -20.39 -20.12
C LEU A 99 21.26 -20.96 -19.22
N GLU A 100 22.06 -21.92 -19.67
CA GLU A 100 23.20 -22.47 -18.89
C GLU A 100 24.28 -21.39 -18.68
N GLY A 101 24.59 -20.58 -19.70
CA GLY A 101 25.49 -19.42 -19.56
C GLY A 101 24.91 -18.32 -18.67
N LEU A 102 23.60 -18.05 -18.79
CA LEU A 102 22.87 -17.12 -17.94
C LEU A 102 22.74 -17.63 -16.50
N GLU A 103 22.55 -18.94 -16.32
CA GLU A 103 22.43 -19.59 -15.01
C GLU A 103 23.71 -19.44 -14.19
N VAL A 104 24.86 -19.58 -14.80
CA VAL A 104 26.16 -19.35 -14.16
C VAL A 104 26.38 -17.86 -13.85
N TYR A 105 26.09 -16.99 -14.82
CA TYR A 105 26.24 -15.53 -14.63
C TYR A 105 25.25 -15.00 -13.59
N VAL A 106 24.01 -15.45 -13.63
CA VAL A 106 22.93 -15.03 -12.76
C VAL A 106 23.10 -15.57 -11.34
N LYS A 107 23.50 -16.83 -11.14
CA LYS A 107 23.84 -17.37 -9.79
C LYS A 107 25.00 -16.62 -9.12
N LEU A 108 25.94 -16.10 -9.91
CA LEU A 108 27.10 -15.34 -9.40
C LEU A 108 26.81 -13.86 -9.18
N SER A 109 25.79 -13.28 -9.85
CA SER A 109 25.60 -11.82 -9.94
C SER A 109 24.20 -11.31 -9.61
N PHE A 110 23.30 -12.12 -9.04
CA PHE A 110 21.93 -11.67 -8.68
C PHE A 110 21.88 -10.39 -7.83
N LYS A 111 22.94 -10.10 -7.11
CA LYS A 111 23.04 -8.94 -6.22
C LYS A 111 23.34 -7.64 -6.96
N GLU A 112 23.55 -7.69 -8.27
CA GLU A 112 23.96 -6.55 -9.07
C GLU A 112 22.83 -5.97 -9.91
N LYS A 113 22.71 -4.64 -9.91
CA LYS A 113 21.78 -3.88 -10.77
C LYS A 113 21.93 -4.25 -12.25
N LYS A 114 23.15 -4.56 -12.71
CA LYS A 114 23.43 -4.95 -14.11
C LYS A 114 22.76 -6.27 -14.48
N ALA A 115 22.86 -7.29 -13.62
CA ALA A 115 22.25 -8.59 -13.87
C ALA A 115 20.73 -8.48 -13.99
N LEU A 116 20.10 -7.74 -13.08
CA LEU A 116 18.65 -7.49 -13.12
C LEU A 116 18.25 -6.73 -14.41
N ALA A 117 19.04 -5.74 -14.83
CA ALA A 117 18.80 -5.00 -16.06
C ALA A 117 18.88 -5.90 -17.32
N GLU A 118 19.81 -6.85 -17.37
CA GLU A 118 19.92 -7.80 -18.48
C GLU A 118 18.74 -8.77 -18.51
N LEU A 119 18.28 -9.26 -17.37
CA LEU A 119 17.07 -10.07 -17.30
C LEU A 119 15.83 -9.30 -17.75
N ALA A 120 15.70 -8.04 -17.35
CA ALA A 120 14.59 -7.19 -17.77
C ALA A 120 14.62 -6.94 -19.29
N LYS A 121 15.79 -6.67 -19.89
CA LYS A 121 15.95 -6.54 -21.34
C LYS A 121 15.54 -7.84 -22.07
N ARG A 122 15.88 -8.99 -21.50
CA ARG A 122 15.49 -10.28 -22.05
C ARG A 122 13.98 -10.46 -22.07
N ILE A 123 13.31 -10.12 -20.95
CA ILE A 123 11.84 -10.14 -20.89
C ILE A 123 11.25 -9.20 -21.94
N ASP A 124 11.77 -7.98 -22.06
CA ASP A 124 11.32 -6.99 -23.04
C ASP A 124 11.38 -7.53 -24.48
N SER A 125 12.54 -8.12 -24.87
CA SER A 125 12.72 -8.76 -26.19
C SER A 125 11.76 -9.92 -26.40
N MET A 126 11.59 -10.80 -25.41
CA MET A 126 10.63 -11.91 -25.51
C MET A 126 9.19 -11.42 -25.72
N MET A 127 8.81 -10.31 -25.08
CA MET A 127 7.49 -9.71 -25.25
C MET A 127 7.35 -9.02 -26.60
N GLU A 128 8.40 -8.41 -27.11
CA GLU A 128 8.41 -7.81 -28.45
C GLU A 128 8.21 -8.88 -29.53
N ASP A 129 8.95 -9.98 -29.46
CA ASP A 129 8.82 -11.11 -30.38
C ASP A 129 7.40 -11.72 -30.41
N ARG A 130 6.68 -11.64 -29.28
CA ARG A 130 5.30 -12.16 -29.14
C ARG A 130 4.22 -11.12 -29.42
N GLY A 131 4.57 -9.86 -29.63
CA GLY A 131 3.61 -8.76 -29.73
C GLY A 131 2.81 -8.51 -28.43
N GLN A 132 3.38 -8.90 -27.28
CA GLN A 132 2.74 -8.84 -25.95
C GLN A 132 3.38 -7.79 -25.05
N TYR A 133 2.80 -7.59 -23.87
CA TYR A 133 3.39 -6.83 -22.76
C TYR A 133 3.62 -7.73 -21.55
N PHE A 134 4.62 -7.34 -20.75
CA PHE A 134 4.85 -7.88 -19.42
C PHE A 134 4.49 -6.82 -18.38
N CYS A 135 3.68 -7.18 -17.39
CA CYS A 135 3.26 -6.29 -16.31
C CYS A 135 3.94 -6.69 -15.00
N LEU A 136 4.78 -5.81 -14.50
CA LEU A 136 5.42 -5.96 -13.18
C LEU A 136 4.57 -5.29 -12.12
N PHE A 137 3.94 -6.09 -11.26
CA PHE A 137 3.17 -5.63 -10.09
C PHE A 137 4.05 -5.64 -8.86
N ILE A 138 4.08 -4.52 -8.12
CA ILE A 138 4.83 -4.39 -6.88
C ILE A 138 3.91 -3.79 -5.81
N ASP A 139 3.53 -4.60 -4.82
CA ASP A 139 2.78 -4.11 -3.66
C ASP A 139 3.73 -3.57 -2.59
N GLU A 140 3.29 -2.57 -1.82
CA GLU A 140 4.05 -1.84 -0.80
C GLU A 140 5.42 -1.34 -1.33
N ALA A 141 5.43 -0.82 -2.58
CA ALA A 141 6.63 -0.42 -3.32
C ALA A 141 7.50 0.63 -2.60
N GLN A 142 6.92 1.45 -1.71
CA GLN A 142 7.67 2.43 -0.92
C GLN A 142 8.75 1.78 -0.02
N LEU A 143 8.60 0.50 0.34
CA LEU A 143 9.60 -0.25 1.11
C LEU A 143 10.92 -0.43 0.36
N LEU A 144 10.91 -0.28 -0.96
CA LEU A 144 12.08 -0.40 -1.83
C LEU A 144 12.88 0.91 -1.95
N LYS A 145 12.31 2.04 -1.49
CA LYS A 145 12.94 3.37 -1.56
C LYS A 145 14.35 3.43 -0.94
N PRO A 146 14.59 2.87 0.26
CA PRO A 146 15.93 2.93 0.89
C PRO A 146 17.01 2.19 0.10
N TYR A 147 16.62 1.33 -0.84
CA TYR A 147 17.53 0.48 -1.61
C TYR A 147 17.83 0.99 -3.01
N GLY A 148 17.27 2.16 -3.39
CA GLY A 148 17.46 2.78 -4.71
C GLY A 148 16.87 1.99 -5.86
N PHE A 149 15.75 1.29 -5.62
CA PHE A 149 15.08 0.49 -6.64
C PHE A 149 14.29 1.36 -7.64
N ASP A 150 13.97 2.58 -7.27
CA ASP A 150 13.40 3.61 -8.14
C ASP A 150 14.29 3.91 -9.37
N ASP A 151 15.62 3.85 -9.20
CA ASP A 151 16.58 3.95 -10.33
C ASP A 151 16.42 2.79 -11.34
N PHE A 152 16.15 1.57 -10.83
CA PHE A 152 15.91 0.43 -11.72
C PHE A 152 14.59 0.58 -12.45
N LEU A 153 13.53 1.00 -11.75
CA LEU A 153 12.23 1.25 -12.38
C LEU A 153 12.30 2.40 -13.40
N ALA A 154 13.10 3.43 -13.15
CA ALA A 154 13.36 4.50 -14.12
C ALA A 154 14.04 3.97 -15.39
N PHE A 155 15.06 3.09 -15.24
CA PHE A 155 15.66 2.40 -16.38
C PHE A 155 14.65 1.57 -17.16
N VAL A 156 13.81 0.77 -16.48
CA VAL A 156 12.74 -0.01 -17.11
C VAL A 156 11.78 0.92 -17.87
N TYR A 157 11.34 2.00 -17.22
CA TYR A 157 10.43 2.97 -17.84
C TYR A 157 11.02 3.59 -19.13
N ASP A 158 12.28 4.01 -19.10
CA ASP A 158 12.89 4.76 -20.20
C ASP A 158 13.35 3.87 -21.37
N ARG A 159 13.78 2.65 -21.09
CA ARG A 159 14.52 1.83 -22.04
C ARG A 159 13.77 0.60 -22.54
N LEU A 160 12.80 0.09 -21.78
CA LEU A 160 12.12 -1.16 -22.10
C LEU A 160 10.68 -0.88 -22.54
N LYS A 161 10.34 -1.19 -23.79
CA LYS A 161 9.07 -0.78 -24.41
C LYS A 161 7.91 -1.69 -24.06
N ARG A 162 8.19 -2.95 -23.74
CA ARG A 162 7.20 -4.01 -23.51
C ARG A 162 6.95 -4.31 -22.04
N ILE A 163 7.63 -3.60 -21.14
CA ILE A 163 7.41 -3.74 -19.70
C ILE A 163 6.57 -2.58 -19.18
N LYS A 164 5.49 -2.91 -18.52
CA LYS A 164 4.60 -1.99 -17.81
C LYS A 164 4.79 -2.18 -16.30
N ILE A 165 4.66 -1.10 -15.55
CA ILE A 165 4.91 -1.07 -14.10
C ILE A 165 3.59 -0.73 -13.40
N VAL A 166 3.16 -1.58 -12.47
CA VAL A 166 2.00 -1.35 -11.61
C VAL A 166 2.47 -1.42 -10.17
N ILE A 167 2.39 -0.31 -9.45
CA ILE A 167 2.85 -0.23 -8.06
C ILE A 167 1.74 0.22 -7.13
N ALA A 168 1.74 -0.29 -5.91
CA ALA A 168 0.88 0.19 -4.85
C ALA A 168 1.67 0.48 -3.58
N GLY A 169 1.12 1.34 -2.73
CA GLY A 169 1.68 1.62 -1.42
C GLY A 169 0.71 2.36 -0.50
N SER A 170 0.92 2.16 0.80
CA SER A 170 0.06 2.66 1.86
C SER A 170 0.64 3.87 2.61
N GLU A 171 1.94 4.07 2.57
CA GLU A 171 2.63 5.23 3.11
C GLU A 171 2.75 6.28 2.00
N ILE A 172 1.67 7.07 1.83
CA ILE A 172 1.45 7.91 0.65
C ILE A 172 2.63 8.84 0.39
N GLY A 173 3.13 9.54 1.40
CA GLY A 173 4.26 10.45 1.22
C GLY A 173 5.57 9.74 0.87
N ILE A 174 5.84 8.57 1.46
CA ILE A 174 7.02 7.78 1.10
C ILE A 174 6.88 7.21 -0.32
N LEU A 175 5.67 6.78 -0.69
CA LEU A 175 5.38 6.35 -2.06
C LEU A 175 5.57 7.51 -3.05
N ASP A 176 5.11 8.72 -2.71
CA ASP A 176 5.29 9.92 -3.53
C ASP A 176 6.76 10.25 -3.75
N GLN A 177 7.59 10.12 -2.73
CA GLN A 177 9.04 10.25 -2.87
C GLN A 177 9.63 9.14 -3.74
N PHE A 178 9.14 7.90 -3.62
CA PHE A 178 9.59 6.77 -4.43
C PHE A 178 9.26 6.95 -5.91
N ILE A 179 8.05 7.40 -6.23
CA ILE A 179 7.60 7.63 -7.62
C ILE A 179 8.03 8.99 -8.18
N GLY A 180 8.78 9.78 -7.40
CA GLY A 180 9.29 11.07 -7.83
C GLY A 180 8.21 12.12 -8.04
N SER A 181 7.20 12.20 -7.18
CA SER A 181 6.21 13.29 -7.19
C SER A 181 6.86 14.64 -6.81
N GLU A 182 7.95 14.60 -6.05
CA GLU A 182 8.83 15.75 -5.77
C GLU A 182 10.05 15.72 -6.69
N ALA A 183 10.64 16.90 -6.97
CA ALA A 183 11.72 17.12 -7.93
C ALA A 183 13.06 16.36 -7.65
N LYS A 184 13.08 15.34 -6.84
CA LYS A 184 14.28 14.62 -6.38
C LYS A 184 14.26 13.09 -6.62
N GLY A 185 13.19 12.52 -7.13
CA GLY A 185 13.10 11.06 -7.34
C GLY A 185 13.55 10.62 -8.72
N ALA A 186 14.10 9.41 -8.84
CA ALA A 186 14.53 8.85 -10.14
C ALA A 186 13.38 8.75 -11.16
N LEU A 187 12.14 8.63 -10.69
CA LEU A 187 10.94 8.55 -11.53
C LEU A 187 10.27 9.91 -11.78
N TYR A 188 10.88 11.01 -11.34
CA TYR A 188 10.37 12.37 -11.54
C TYR A 188 10.17 12.70 -13.02
N GLY A 189 9.09 13.43 -13.33
CA GLY A 189 8.79 13.87 -14.69
C GLY A 189 8.29 12.80 -15.65
N ARG A 190 8.21 11.51 -15.23
CA ARG A 190 7.68 10.44 -16.07
C ARG A 190 6.16 10.35 -15.95
N PRO A 191 5.42 10.41 -17.08
CA PRO A 191 3.98 10.22 -17.09
C PRO A 191 3.56 8.91 -16.42
N LYS A 192 2.59 8.99 -15.51
CA LYS A 192 2.01 7.86 -14.80
C LYS A 192 0.52 8.11 -14.57
N LYS A 193 -0.26 7.04 -14.54
CA LYS A 193 -1.66 7.12 -14.11
C LYS A 193 -1.74 6.82 -12.63
N GLU A 194 -2.24 7.76 -11.86
CA GLU A 194 -2.46 7.59 -10.43
C GLU A 194 -3.94 7.27 -10.17
N ILE A 195 -4.18 6.26 -9.34
CA ILE A 195 -5.50 5.80 -8.89
C ILE A 195 -5.50 5.87 -7.37
N ASN A 196 -6.39 6.70 -6.84
CA ASN A 196 -6.43 6.99 -5.41
C ASN A 196 -7.62 6.27 -4.75
N LEU A 197 -7.31 5.32 -3.86
CA LEU A 197 -8.31 4.67 -3.03
C LEU A 197 -8.57 5.52 -1.79
N ARG A 198 -9.84 5.73 -1.50
CA ARG A 198 -10.33 6.41 -0.32
C ARG A 198 -11.07 5.45 0.61
N ARG A 199 -11.37 5.89 1.81
CA ARG A 199 -12.34 5.23 2.66
C ARG A 199 -13.71 5.22 1.99
N PHE A 200 -14.55 4.27 2.34
CA PHE A 200 -15.96 4.31 1.98
C PHE A 200 -16.62 5.55 2.56
N LYS A 201 -17.52 6.16 1.80
CA LYS A 201 -18.44 7.15 2.33
C LYS A 201 -19.39 6.48 3.31
N HIS A 202 -20.15 7.28 4.07
CA HIS A 202 -21.10 6.77 5.05
C HIS A 202 -22.09 5.78 4.42
N GLU A 203 -22.74 6.16 3.31
CA GLU A 203 -23.71 5.33 2.61
C GLU A 203 -23.08 4.05 2.02
N GLU A 204 -21.85 4.15 1.52
CA GLU A 204 -21.10 3.00 0.99
C GLU A 204 -20.76 2.01 2.12
N SER A 205 -20.43 2.51 3.31
CA SER A 205 -20.15 1.69 4.50
C SER A 205 -21.38 0.94 4.98
N ILE A 206 -22.54 1.63 5.00
CA ILE A 206 -23.84 1.03 5.30
C ILE A 206 -24.13 -0.08 4.30
N ALA A 207 -24.05 0.23 3.01
CA ALA A 207 -24.31 -0.74 1.95
C ALA A 207 -23.35 -1.93 1.98
N PHE A 208 -22.05 -1.70 2.30
CA PHE A 208 -21.07 -2.77 2.49
C PHE A 208 -21.49 -3.74 3.59
N LEU A 209 -21.87 -3.24 4.76
CA LEU A 209 -22.31 -4.07 5.88
C LEU A 209 -23.60 -4.82 5.55
N GLN A 210 -24.62 -4.13 5.01
CA GLN A 210 -25.90 -4.75 4.62
C GLN A 210 -25.68 -5.89 3.62
N ASN A 211 -24.92 -5.65 2.55
CA ASN A 211 -24.64 -6.67 1.54
C ASN A 211 -23.79 -7.82 2.10
N GLY A 212 -22.83 -7.53 2.99
CA GLY A 212 -22.02 -8.54 3.64
C GLY A 212 -22.84 -9.47 4.53
N PHE A 213 -23.74 -8.91 5.35
CA PHE A 213 -24.67 -9.71 6.19
C PHE A 213 -25.72 -10.45 5.37
N LYS A 214 -26.20 -9.86 4.26
CA LYS A 214 -27.07 -10.56 3.31
C LYS A 214 -26.38 -11.81 2.73
N GLN A 215 -25.06 -11.74 2.38
CA GLN A 215 -24.29 -12.92 1.95
C GLN A 215 -24.25 -14.01 3.02
N LEU A 216 -24.25 -13.63 4.30
CA LEU A 216 -24.24 -14.54 5.45
C LEU A 216 -25.64 -15.02 5.85
N LYS A 217 -26.71 -14.50 5.22
CA LYS A 217 -28.10 -14.72 5.62
C LYS A 217 -28.37 -14.33 7.09
N MET A 218 -27.74 -13.25 7.54
CA MET A 218 -27.87 -12.70 8.89
C MET A 218 -28.59 -11.37 8.83
N GLU A 219 -29.50 -11.14 9.79
CA GLU A 219 -30.14 -9.86 9.99
C GLU A 219 -29.22 -8.92 10.79
N ILE A 220 -29.24 -7.65 10.43
CA ILE A 220 -28.52 -6.58 11.12
C ILE A 220 -29.46 -5.37 11.28
N SER A 221 -29.51 -4.79 12.48
CA SER A 221 -30.33 -3.61 12.72
C SER A 221 -29.67 -2.33 12.22
N GLU A 222 -30.46 -1.32 11.87
CA GLU A 222 -29.97 -0.01 11.47
C GLU A 222 -29.08 0.63 12.54
N ASN A 223 -29.47 0.54 13.80
CA ASN A 223 -28.69 1.07 14.92
C ASN A 223 -27.32 0.38 15.05
N GLU A 224 -27.25 -0.94 14.83
CA GLU A 224 -25.99 -1.68 14.80
C GLU A 224 -25.08 -1.19 13.66
N ILE A 225 -25.63 -0.97 12.47
CA ILE A 225 -24.92 -0.45 11.30
C ILE A 225 -24.37 0.94 11.60
N GLU A 226 -25.21 1.87 12.03
CA GLU A 226 -24.84 3.26 12.29
C GLU A 226 -23.73 3.37 13.36
N LYS A 227 -23.87 2.62 14.46
CA LYS A 227 -22.84 2.55 15.51
C LYS A 227 -21.51 2.02 14.97
N THR A 228 -21.56 0.98 14.15
CA THR A 228 -20.36 0.36 13.57
C THR A 228 -19.67 1.29 12.57
N VAL A 229 -20.43 1.90 11.67
CA VAL A 229 -19.92 2.85 10.67
C VAL A 229 -19.35 4.09 11.35
N GLY A 230 -20.05 4.65 12.33
CA GLY A 230 -19.55 5.81 13.10
C GLY A 230 -18.26 5.53 13.89
N THR A 231 -18.04 4.27 14.27
CA THR A 231 -16.81 3.87 15.01
C THR A 231 -15.64 3.57 14.07
N LEU A 232 -15.87 2.92 12.94
CA LEU A 232 -14.82 2.41 12.03
C LEU A 232 -14.56 3.32 10.81
N ASP A 233 -15.34 4.39 10.66
CA ASP A 233 -15.14 5.53 9.74
C ASP A 233 -14.80 5.10 8.30
N GLY A 234 -15.56 4.17 7.73
CA GLY A 234 -15.43 3.76 6.32
C GLY A 234 -14.13 3.04 5.96
N VAL A 235 -13.30 2.65 6.91
CA VAL A 235 -12.10 1.85 6.64
C VAL A 235 -12.50 0.42 6.30
N ALA A 236 -12.45 0.06 5.01
CA ALA A 236 -12.93 -1.22 4.48
C ALA A 236 -12.38 -2.44 5.25
N GLY A 237 -11.10 -2.42 5.63
CA GLY A 237 -10.48 -3.49 6.42
C GLY A 237 -11.08 -3.65 7.81
N TRP A 238 -11.40 -2.55 8.49
CA TRP A 238 -12.01 -2.61 9.82
C TRP A 238 -13.48 -3.02 9.77
N LEU A 239 -14.23 -2.55 8.78
CA LEU A 239 -15.59 -3.04 8.51
C LEU A 239 -15.60 -4.54 8.19
N THR A 240 -14.59 -5.03 7.46
CA THR A 240 -14.39 -6.46 7.20
C THR A 240 -14.13 -7.23 8.49
N PHE A 241 -13.27 -6.73 9.40
CA PHE A 241 -13.01 -7.34 10.70
C PHE A 241 -14.27 -7.43 11.54
N TYR A 242 -15.08 -6.35 11.56
CA TYR A 242 -16.35 -6.38 12.26
C TYR A 242 -17.25 -7.48 11.73
N GLY A 243 -17.47 -7.52 10.42
CA GLY A 243 -18.30 -8.56 9.80
C GLY A 243 -17.75 -9.98 10.03
N PHE A 244 -16.42 -10.13 10.07
CA PHE A 244 -15.77 -11.41 10.39
C PHE A 244 -16.11 -11.88 11.81
N TYR A 245 -15.93 -11.02 12.82
CA TYR A 245 -16.22 -11.39 14.21
C TYR A 245 -17.74 -11.52 14.49
N ARG A 246 -18.58 -10.75 13.79
CA ARG A 246 -20.02 -10.75 13.98
C ARG A 246 -20.71 -12.06 13.55
N LYS A 247 -20.00 -12.89 12.76
CA LYS A 247 -20.49 -14.24 12.40
C LYS A 247 -20.74 -15.12 13.64
N GLU A 248 -19.93 -14.92 14.68
CA GLU A 248 -19.94 -15.80 15.87
C GLU A 248 -20.29 -15.03 17.16
N LEU A 249 -20.19 -13.72 17.15
CA LEU A 249 -20.36 -12.87 18.33
C LEU A 249 -21.59 -11.97 18.22
N SER A 250 -22.11 -11.52 19.37
CA SER A 250 -23.10 -10.45 19.39
C SER A 250 -22.50 -9.15 18.86
N SER A 251 -23.35 -8.21 18.41
CA SER A 251 -22.94 -6.89 17.89
C SER A 251 -21.90 -6.18 18.76
N GLU A 252 -22.19 -6.06 20.05
CA GLU A 252 -21.31 -5.37 21.00
C GLU A 252 -19.98 -6.08 21.19
N LYS A 253 -20.00 -7.41 21.32
CA LYS A 253 -18.77 -8.22 21.46
C LYS A 253 -17.94 -8.20 20.18
N ALA A 254 -18.58 -8.23 19.01
CA ALA A 254 -17.90 -8.14 17.73
C ALA A 254 -17.18 -6.78 17.53
N LEU A 255 -17.87 -5.67 17.87
CA LEU A 255 -17.27 -4.34 17.80
C LEU A 255 -16.12 -4.19 18.79
N SER A 256 -16.31 -4.62 20.04
CA SER A 256 -15.25 -4.62 21.06
C SER A 256 -14.03 -5.46 20.61
N LYS A 257 -14.26 -6.65 20.06
CA LYS A 257 -13.19 -7.50 19.54
C LYS A 257 -12.48 -6.87 18.35
N THR A 258 -13.23 -6.24 17.46
CA THR A 258 -12.65 -5.49 16.33
C THR A 258 -11.74 -4.37 16.82
N LEU A 259 -12.18 -3.55 17.77
CA LEU A 259 -11.38 -2.47 18.35
C LEU A 259 -10.14 -3.01 19.08
N GLU A 260 -10.28 -4.10 19.82
CA GLU A 260 -9.17 -4.75 20.51
C GLU A 260 -8.07 -5.20 19.53
N GLU A 261 -8.43 -5.97 18.52
CA GLU A 261 -7.44 -6.53 17.59
C GLU A 261 -6.88 -5.45 16.66
N SER A 262 -7.72 -4.56 16.14
CA SER A 262 -7.25 -3.46 15.29
C SER A 262 -6.31 -2.50 16.05
N SER A 263 -6.60 -2.19 17.31
CA SER A 263 -5.72 -1.32 18.11
C SER A 263 -4.37 -1.96 18.42
N LYS A 264 -4.28 -3.29 18.55
CA LYS A 264 -2.99 -4.01 18.68
C LYS A 264 -2.15 -3.83 17.42
N ILE A 265 -2.78 -4.00 16.25
CA ILE A 265 -2.10 -3.88 14.94
C ILE A 265 -1.58 -2.45 14.75
N VAL A 266 -2.45 -1.44 14.94
CA VAL A 266 -2.09 -0.04 14.78
C VAL A 266 -1.03 0.40 15.81
N ALA A 267 -1.11 -0.09 17.05
CA ALA A 267 -0.09 0.18 18.06
C ALA A 267 1.29 -0.38 17.68
N LEU A 268 1.37 -1.55 17.05
CA LEU A 268 2.63 -2.10 16.54
C LEU A 268 3.20 -1.23 15.41
N GLU A 269 2.37 -0.74 14.50
CA GLU A 269 2.80 0.18 13.42
C GLU A 269 3.36 1.48 14.00
N ILE A 270 2.67 2.08 14.97
CA ILE A 270 3.15 3.30 15.63
C ILE A 270 4.45 3.03 16.43
N LYS A 271 4.54 1.92 17.15
CA LYS A 271 5.76 1.52 17.85
C LYS A 271 6.94 1.36 16.90
N GLY A 272 6.74 0.74 15.75
CA GLY A 272 7.75 0.63 14.71
C GLY A 272 8.24 1.99 14.20
N PHE A 273 7.31 2.91 13.94
CA PHE A 273 7.62 4.28 13.54
C PHE A 273 8.41 5.04 14.63
N LEU A 274 7.97 4.96 15.89
CA LEU A 274 8.60 5.62 17.02
C LEU A 274 9.97 5.03 17.35
N GLY A 275 10.14 3.71 17.25
CA GLY A 275 11.40 3.01 17.50
C GLY A 275 12.54 3.46 16.58
N ALA A 276 12.20 3.85 15.34
CA ALA A 276 13.16 4.45 14.41
C ALA A 276 13.49 5.94 14.74
N ARG A 277 12.80 6.56 15.73
CA ARG A 277 12.88 8.00 16.07
C ARG A 277 12.91 8.25 17.59
N PRO A 278 13.85 7.64 18.33
CA PRO A 278 13.80 7.64 19.80
C PRO A 278 13.84 9.04 20.41
N SER A 279 14.59 9.98 19.84
CA SER A 279 14.72 11.35 20.32
C SER A 279 13.47 12.22 20.16
N ALA A 280 12.51 11.80 19.36
CA ALA A 280 11.27 12.54 19.10
C ALA A 280 10.00 11.81 19.54
N THR A 281 10.14 10.62 20.15
CA THR A 281 9.03 9.75 20.56
C THR A 281 7.98 10.47 21.39
N GLY A 282 8.41 11.24 22.42
CA GLY A 282 7.48 11.97 23.29
C GLY A 282 6.65 13.02 22.52
N ARG A 283 7.29 13.74 21.59
CA ARG A 283 6.58 14.73 20.75
C ARG A 283 5.59 14.11 19.79
N TYR A 284 5.94 13.00 19.16
CA TYR A 284 4.99 12.27 18.30
C TYR A 284 3.79 11.75 19.07
N LYS A 285 4.01 11.21 20.28
CA LYS A 285 2.90 10.79 21.14
C LYS A 285 1.99 11.95 21.50
N LEU A 286 2.53 13.11 21.91
CA LEU A 286 1.74 14.31 22.19
C LEU A 286 0.94 14.79 20.98
N LEU A 287 1.54 14.80 19.79
CA LEU A 287 0.85 15.15 18.53
C LEU A 287 -0.36 14.25 18.28
N LEU A 288 -0.15 12.93 18.34
CA LEU A 288 -1.23 11.97 18.12
C LEU A 288 -2.30 12.06 19.22
N GLN A 289 -1.92 12.31 20.47
CA GLN A 289 -2.85 12.52 21.58
C GLN A 289 -3.71 13.78 21.38
N GLY A 290 -3.11 14.91 20.95
CA GLY A 290 -3.86 16.12 20.63
C GLY A 290 -4.89 15.87 19.52
N LEU A 291 -4.44 15.27 18.43
CA LEU A 291 -5.30 14.95 17.27
C LEU A 291 -6.34 13.86 17.55
N SER A 292 -6.18 13.06 18.60
CA SER A 292 -7.18 12.08 19.02
C SER A 292 -8.42 12.70 19.69
N GLN A 293 -8.35 13.96 20.06
CA GLN A 293 -9.48 14.68 20.66
C GLN A 293 -10.33 15.37 19.58
N SER A 294 -9.69 16.03 18.63
CA SER A 294 -10.35 16.72 17.52
C SER A 294 -9.34 17.07 16.42
N PRO A 295 -9.79 17.35 15.19
CA PRO A 295 -8.95 17.95 14.16
C PRO A 295 -8.43 19.33 14.61
N LEU A 296 -7.13 19.56 14.46
CA LEU A 296 -6.44 20.78 14.90
C LEU A 296 -5.70 21.44 13.73
N SER A 297 -5.71 22.77 13.69
CA SER A 297 -4.84 23.56 12.83
C SER A 297 -3.39 23.53 13.32
N TRP A 298 -2.45 23.92 12.45
CA TRP A 298 -1.03 23.97 12.80
C TRP A 298 -0.75 24.80 14.10
N ASN A 299 -1.42 25.96 14.24
CA ASN A 299 -1.27 26.82 15.43
C ASN A 299 -1.86 26.18 16.68
N GLU A 300 -3.02 25.53 16.58
CA GLU A 300 -3.64 24.82 17.73
C GLU A 300 -2.76 23.65 18.19
N ILE A 301 -2.15 22.89 17.26
CA ILE A 301 -1.18 21.85 17.57
C ILE A 301 0.04 22.42 18.31
N LYS A 302 0.60 23.53 17.81
CA LYS A 302 1.73 24.19 18.46
C LYS A 302 1.41 24.57 19.91
N ASN A 303 0.28 25.24 20.11
CA ASN A 303 -0.17 25.64 21.43
C ASN A 303 -0.43 24.45 22.36
N PHE A 304 -1.04 23.38 21.85
CA PHE A 304 -1.25 22.15 22.59
C PHE A 304 0.06 21.52 23.06
N ILE A 305 1.07 21.41 22.19
CA ILE A 305 2.38 20.86 22.54
C ILE A 305 3.04 21.70 23.62
N ILE A 306 3.09 23.03 23.47
CA ILE A 306 3.70 23.94 24.43
C ILE A 306 2.99 23.81 25.80
N ALA A 307 1.65 23.79 25.80
CA ALA A 307 0.88 23.66 27.04
C ALA A 307 1.12 22.31 27.75
N LYS A 308 1.36 21.23 27.01
CA LYS A 308 1.58 19.88 27.58
C LYS A 308 3.02 19.61 27.96
N SER A 309 3.99 20.12 27.19
CA SER A 309 5.42 19.87 27.44
C SER A 309 6.08 20.92 28.32
N GLY A 310 5.48 22.11 28.45
CA GLY A 310 6.10 23.27 29.12
C GLY A 310 7.27 23.90 28.33
N GLU A 311 7.59 23.40 27.14
CA GLU A 311 8.72 23.84 26.34
C GLU A 311 8.27 24.41 24.99
N PRO A 312 8.88 25.52 24.52
CA PRO A 312 8.64 26.02 23.17
C PRO A 312 9.13 25.03 22.11
N ILE A 313 8.43 24.95 20.99
CA ILE A 313 8.83 24.17 19.83
C ILE A 313 9.09 25.10 18.63
N PRO A 314 10.27 25.05 17.99
CA PRO A 314 10.54 25.79 16.76
C PRO A 314 9.59 25.35 15.64
N ASP A 315 9.14 26.31 14.80
CA ASP A 315 8.19 26.08 13.70
C ASP A 315 8.66 25.02 12.71
N SER A 316 9.94 25.12 12.32
CA SER A 316 10.54 24.13 11.41
C SER A 316 10.53 22.72 11.98
N ARG A 317 10.71 22.58 13.30
CA ARG A 317 10.68 21.28 13.96
C ARG A 317 9.27 20.71 14.04
N LEU A 318 8.26 21.54 14.35
CA LEU A 318 6.87 21.11 14.35
C LEU A 318 6.43 20.69 12.94
N SER A 319 6.73 21.49 11.92
CA SER A 319 6.41 21.17 10.55
C SER A 319 7.06 19.85 10.10
N ASN A 320 8.33 19.60 10.47
CA ASN A 320 9.00 18.32 10.17
C ASN A 320 8.33 17.11 10.85
N LEU A 321 7.87 17.27 12.11
CA LEU A 321 7.15 16.20 12.81
C LEU A 321 5.80 15.89 12.14
N LEU A 322 5.04 16.94 11.79
CA LEU A 322 3.76 16.78 11.07
C LEU A 322 3.96 16.14 9.70
N ASN A 323 4.93 16.63 8.92
CA ASN A 323 5.25 16.06 7.62
C ASN A 323 5.56 14.56 7.71
N GLN A 324 6.39 14.14 8.68
CA GLN A 324 6.70 12.73 8.85
C GLN A 324 5.47 11.88 9.22
N LEU A 325 4.60 12.39 10.11
CA LEU A 325 3.36 11.67 10.42
C LEU A 325 2.44 11.56 9.21
N THR A 326 2.39 12.58 8.36
CA THR A 326 1.62 12.59 7.10
C THR A 326 2.23 11.64 6.07
N GLU A 327 3.56 11.66 5.89
CA GLU A 327 4.28 10.73 4.98
C GLU A 327 3.99 9.26 5.31
N TYR A 328 3.93 8.93 6.60
CA TYR A 328 3.60 7.58 7.08
C TYR A 328 2.10 7.32 7.21
N ALA A 329 1.25 8.27 6.78
CA ALA A 329 -0.20 8.17 6.81
C ALA A 329 -0.81 7.95 8.21
N PHE A 330 -0.13 8.39 9.29
CA PHE A 330 -0.73 8.43 10.63
C PHE A 330 -1.66 9.61 10.82
N ILE A 331 -1.43 10.69 10.09
CA ILE A 331 -2.30 11.85 10.03
C ILE A 331 -2.56 12.25 8.59
N GLU A 332 -3.63 12.98 8.36
CA GLU A 332 -3.94 13.63 7.08
C GLU A 332 -4.28 15.10 7.33
N GLU A 333 -4.05 15.94 6.32
CA GLU A 333 -4.42 17.35 6.36
C GLU A 333 -5.59 17.59 5.41
N LYS A 334 -6.65 18.18 5.92
CA LYS A 334 -7.84 18.57 5.16
C LYS A 334 -8.27 19.96 5.60
N GLU A 335 -8.47 20.87 4.64
CA GLU A 335 -8.98 22.23 4.87
C GLU A 335 -8.16 22.99 5.95
N GLY A 336 -6.82 22.81 5.94
CA GLY A 336 -5.92 23.47 6.88
C GLY A 336 -5.93 22.90 8.31
N LYS A 337 -6.58 21.74 8.52
CA LYS A 337 -6.57 21.01 9.80
C LYS A 337 -5.97 19.63 9.63
N TYR A 338 -5.21 19.22 10.63
CA TYR A 338 -4.67 17.88 10.75
C TYR A 338 -5.64 17.00 11.53
N MET A 339 -5.79 15.76 11.11
CA MET A 339 -6.62 14.75 11.77
C MET A 339 -5.96 13.38 11.70
N LEU A 340 -6.41 12.42 12.50
CA LEU A 340 -5.89 11.06 12.46
C LEU A 340 -6.21 10.38 11.14
N GLY A 341 -5.21 9.75 10.55
CA GLY A 341 -5.30 8.99 9.29
C GLY A 341 -5.98 7.61 9.42
N ASP A 342 -6.23 7.14 10.64
CA ASP A 342 -7.00 5.91 10.93
C ASP A 342 -7.76 6.13 12.25
N PRO A 343 -9.09 5.90 12.32
CA PRO A 343 -9.87 6.11 13.54
C PRO A 343 -9.37 5.27 14.72
N ILE A 344 -8.76 4.13 14.44
CA ILE A 344 -8.24 3.20 15.46
C ILE A 344 -6.97 3.71 16.15
N ILE A 345 -6.30 4.72 15.61
CA ILE A 345 -5.13 5.33 16.26
C ILE A 345 -5.49 5.80 17.67
N LYS A 346 -6.67 6.39 17.87
CA LYS A 346 -7.15 6.83 19.18
C LYS A 346 -7.11 5.70 20.21
N GLU A 347 -7.66 4.54 19.86
CA GLU A 347 -7.66 3.35 20.73
C GLU A 347 -6.25 2.78 20.91
N ALA A 348 -5.42 2.82 19.85
CA ALA A 348 -4.06 2.30 19.87
C ALA A 348 -3.13 3.10 20.79
N LEU A 349 -3.38 4.41 21.00
CA LEU A 349 -2.56 5.26 21.87
C LEU A 349 -2.50 4.77 23.32
N SER A 350 -3.55 4.11 23.82
CA SER A 350 -3.56 3.51 25.15
C SER A 350 -2.60 2.33 25.31
N ARG A 351 -2.07 1.79 24.19
CA ARG A 351 -1.18 0.62 24.13
C ARG A 351 0.29 0.97 23.85
N ILE A 352 0.58 2.26 23.68
CA ILE A 352 1.90 2.80 23.36
C ILE A 352 2.44 3.53 24.59
#